data_c7df4f4be992615bf201ee6239e3d127
#
_entry.id   c7df4f4be992615bf201ee6239e3d127
#
_cell.length_a   1.000
_cell.length_b   1.000
_cell.length_c   1.000
_cell.angle_alpha   90.00
_cell.angle_beta   90.00
_cell.angle_gamma   90.00
#
_symmetry.space_group_name_H-M   'P 1'
#
loop_
_entity.id
_entity.type
_entity.pdbx_description
1 polymer ?
#
loop_
_entity_poly.entity_id
_entity_poly.type
_entity_poly.pdbx_seq_one_letter_code
_entity_poly.pdbx_strand_id
1 'polypeptide(L)'
;YDLQVKLALAQDRLFGSEQVSGIAGRMEAIAAVNGAFFAATGRPLGLLMIDGELISEPYASRTALGLGPKLAVMERVGFRGEVTLDDGSRLTTLQGLNRPRLQDELILYTRQYGTTTNTNAFGLEAVVLDGEVVRIEQGNSTIPPGGFVLSAHGVQRERLGQLAVGDRLDVTV
;
A
#
# COMPACT_ATOMS: atom_id res chain seq x y z
N TYR A 1 34.36 1.21 -7.47
CA TYR A 1 33.07 1.90 -7.69
C TYR A 1 32.06 1.24 -6.77
N ASP A 2 31.42 2.04 -5.90
CA ASP A 2 30.27 1.59 -5.12
C ASP A 2 29.02 1.65 -6.02
N LEU A 3 28.51 0.50 -6.43
CA LEU A 3 27.28 0.40 -7.18
C LEU A 3 26.12 0.26 -6.21
N GLN A 4 25.13 1.13 -6.35
CA GLN A 4 23.87 1.05 -5.61
C GLN A 4 22.76 0.64 -6.56
N VAL A 5 21.92 -0.31 -6.12
CA VAL A 5 20.68 -0.66 -6.81
C VAL A 5 19.54 0.10 -6.13
N LYS A 6 18.78 0.83 -6.94
CA LYS A 6 17.59 1.58 -6.48
C LYS A 6 16.36 1.12 -7.23
N LEU A 7 15.24 1.07 -6.53
CA LEU A 7 13.93 0.88 -7.12
C LEU A 7 13.32 2.25 -7.41
N ALA A 8 12.68 2.39 -8.57
CA ALA A 8 11.99 3.61 -8.95
C ALA A 8 10.64 3.29 -9.59
N LEU A 9 9.64 4.09 -9.23
CA LEU A 9 8.33 4.09 -9.88
C LEU A 9 8.31 5.07 -11.05
N ALA A 10 7.42 4.83 -12.02
CA ALA A 10 7.14 5.79 -13.09
C ALA A 10 6.69 7.11 -12.49
N GLN A 11 7.40 8.22 -12.80
CA GLN A 11 7.09 9.56 -12.30
C GLN A 11 6.94 9.63 -10.75
N ASP A 12 7.61 8.74 -10.01
CA ASP A 12 7.53 8.59 -8.55
C ASP A 12 6.10 8.36 -8.02
N ARG A 13 5.26 7.66 -8.82
CA ARG A 13 3.86 7.38 -8.52
C ARG A 13 3.55 5.90 -8.69
N LEU A 14 2.58 5.42 -7.91
CA LEU A 14 2.11 4.04 -8.00
C LEU A 14 1.40 3.75 -9.33
N PHE A 15 0.74 4.75 -9.90
CA PHE A 15 0.04 4.65 -11.18
C PHE A 15 0.73 5.51 -12.25
N GLY A 16 0.81 4.98 -13.45
CA GLY A 16 1.39 5.64 -14.59
C GLY A 16 2.44 4.80 -15.30
N SER A 17 2.92 5.30 -16.41
CA SER A 17 3.98 4.67 -17.20
C SER A 17 5.05 5.69 -17.58
N GLU A 18 6.28 5.25 -17.59
CA GLU A 18 7.44 6.02 -18.01
C GLU A 18 8.39 5.09 -18.77
N GLN A 19 9.06 5.60 -19.77
CA GLN A 19 10.09 4.81 -20.44
C GLN A 19 11.27 4.55 -19.50
N VAL A 20 11.85 3.35 -19.54
CA VAL A 20 13.01 2.99 -18.72
C VAL A 20 14.17 3.99 -18.89
N SER A 21 14.39 4.47 -20.13
CA SER A 21 15.39 5.52 -20.40
C SER A 21 15.07 6.86 -19.71
N GLY A 22 13.79 7.20 -19.57
CA GLY A 22 13.35 8.40 -18.84
C GLY A 22 13.63 8.25 -17.32
N ILE A 23 13.27 7.11 -16.75
CA ILE A 23 13.59 6.79 -15.35
C ILE A 23 15.09 6.82 -15.13
N ALA A 24 15.89 6.18 -16.02
CA ALA A 24 17.34 6.17 -15.92
C ALA A 24 17.94 7.57 -15.92
N GLY A 25 17.47 8.43 -16.83
CA GLY A 25 17.93 9.82 -16.89
C GLY A 25 17.58 10.62 -15.64
N ARG A 26 16.34 10.50 -15.13
CA ARG A 26 15.87 11.19 -13.92
C ARG A 26 16.60 10.74 -12.65
N MET A 27 16.96 9.45 -12.59
CA MET A 27 17.68 8.85 -11.47
C MET A 27 19.19 8.94 -11.60
N GLU A 28 19.71 9.54 -12.69
CA GLU A 28 21.14 9.58 -13.02
C GLU A 28 21.78 8.18 -13.00
N ALA A 29 21.02 7.17 -13.44
CA ALA A 29 21.44 5.78 -13.37
C ALA A 29 22.37 5.43 -14.56
N ILE A 30 23.42 4.66 -14.28
CA ILE A 30 24.33 4.13 -15.31
C ILE A 30 23.71 2.98 -16.12
N ALA A 31 22.72 2.30 -15.53
CA ALA A 31 21.94 1.25 -16.17
C ALA A 31 20.56 1.15 -15.52
N ALA A 32 19.56 0.73 -16.28
CA ALA A 32 18.22 0.48 -15.77
C ALA A 32 17.54 -0.66 -16.54
N VAL A 33 16.67 -1.37 -15.85
CA VAL A 33 15.89 -2.49 -16.38
C VAL A 33 14.51 -2.55 -15.72
N ASN A 34 13.53 -3.10 -16.41
CA ASN A 34 12.23 -3.38 -15.80
C ASN A 34 12.36 -4.38 -14.65
N GLY A 35 11.85 -4.01 -13.47
CA GLY A 35 11.96 -4.84 -12.27
C GLY A 35 10.82 -5.83 -12.09
N ALA A 36 9.59 -5.51 -12.52
CA ALA A 36 8.42 -6.32 -12.22
C ALA A 36 7.33 -6.19 -13.30
N PHE A 37 6.31 -7.07 -13.21
CA PHE A 37 5.08 -6.92 -13.97
C PHE A 37 4.23 -5.79 -13.40
N PHE A 38 3.42 -5.18 -14.26
CA PHE A 38 2.50 -4.11 -13.90
C PHE A 38 1.16 -4.25 -14.61
N ALA A 39 0.12 -3.71 -14.02
CA ALA A 39 -1.22 -3.62 -14.61
C ALA A 39 -1.25 -2.58 -15.74
N ALA A 40 -2.30 -2.56 -16.56
CA ALA A 40 -2.49 -1.55 -17.61
C ALA A 40 -2.48 -0.10 -17.07
N THR A 41 -2.78 0.10 -15.80
CA THR A 41 -2.69 1.38 -15.10
C THR A 41 -1.26 1.80 -14.72
N GLY A 42 -0.27 0.93 -14.96
CA GLY A 42 1.11 1.11 -14.52
C GLY A 42 1.39 0.64 -13.09
N ARG A 43 0.36 0.28 -12.33
CA ARG A 43 0.53 -0.20 -10.95
C ARG A 43 1.33 -1.51 -10.92
N PRO A 44 2.37 -1.61 -10.08
CA PRO A 44 3.11 -2.87 -9.89
C PRO A 44 2.19 -4.04 -9.47
N LEU A 45 2.45 -5.22 -10.01
CA LEU A 45 1.78 -6.47 -9.65
C LEU A 45 2.74 -7.36 -8.87
N GLY A 46 2.73 -7.21 -7.56
CA GLY A 46 3.57 -7.94 -6.64
C GLY A 46 4.21 -7.06 -5.58
N LEU A 47 5.03 -7.68 -4.75
CA LEU A 47 5.72 -6.98 -3.66
C LEU A 47 6.59 -5.85 -4.21
N LEU A 48 6.36 -4.67 -3.72
CA LEU A 48 7.25 -3.53 -3.89
C LEU A 48 7.46 -2.85 -2.54
N MET A 49 8.72 -2.79 -2.12
CA MET A 49 9.17 -2.06 -0.94
C MET A 49 10.31 -1.15 -1.37
N ILE A 50 10.22 0.14 -1.05
CA ILE A 50 11.25 1.14 -1.35
C ILE A 50 11.63 1.81 -0.04
N ASP A 51 12.90 1.83 0.29
CA ASP A 51 13.47 2.45 1.49
C ASP A 51 12.79 2.00 2.80
N GLY A 52 12.36 0.72 2.85
CA GLY A 52 11.68 0.13 4.01
C GLY A 52 10.17 0.37 4.05
N GLU A 53 9.60 1.15 3.15
CA GLU A 53 8.17 1.37 3.04
C GLU A 53 7.53 0.34 2.09
N LEU A 54 6.52 -0.40 2.57
CA LEU A 54 5.74 -1.32 1.74
C LEU A 54 4.75 -0.52 0.88
N ILE A 55 4.93 -0.58 -0.43
CA ILE A 55 4.15 0.19 -1.41
C ILE A 55 3.06 -0.66 -2.06
N SER A 56 3.38 -1.92 -2.36
CA SER A 56 2.46 -2.87 -2.98
C SER A 56 2.64 -4.25 -2.37
N GLU A 57 1.55 -4.93 -2.12
CA GLU A 57 1.51 -6.28 -1.54
C GLU A 57 2.05 -7.35 -2.51
N PRO A 58 2.51 -8.51 -2.01
CA PRO A 58 2.85 -9.65 -2.84
C PRO A 58 1.65 -10.10 -3.70
N TYR A 59 1.90 -10.48 -4.93
CA TYR A 59 0.89 -11.05 -5.81
C TYR A 59 0.99 -12.57 -5.85
N ALA A 60 -0.01 -13.26 -5.32
CA ALA A 60 -0.07 -14.72 -5.22
C ALA A 60 1.23 -15.28 -4.59
N SER A 61 1.74 -16.40 -5.09
CA SER A 61 2.95 -17.05 -4.59
C SER A 61 4.21 -16.68 -5.38
N ARG A 62 4.29 -15.45 -5.92
CA ARG A 62 5.46 -15.02 -6.70
C ARG A 62 6.68 -14.84 -5.81
N THR A 63 7.82 -15.18 -6.38
CA THR A 63 9.12 -14.91 -5.76
C THR A 63 9.43 -13.42 -5.84
N ALA A 64 9.88 -12.85 -4.74
CA ALA A 64 10.40 -11.49 -4.66
C ALA A 64 11.92 -11.51 -4.52
N LEU A 65 12.58 -10.48 -5.07
CA LEU A 65 13.99 -10.20 -4.86
C LEU A 65 14.10 -9.05 -3.85
N GLY A 66 14.69 -9.35 -2.70
CA GLY A 66 15.08 -8.36 -1.70
C GLY A 66 16.56 -8.00 -1.86
N LEU A 67 16.84 -6.70 -1.93
CA LEU A 67 18.20 -6.17 -2.02
C LEU A 67 18.48 -5.27 -0.82
N GLY A 68 19.47 -5.63 -0.04
CA GLY A 68 20.00 -4.83 1.05
C GLY A 68 21.46 -4.46 0.82
N PRO A 69 22.08 -3.66 1.71
CA PRO A 69 23.45 -3.18 1.52
C PRO A 69 24.51 -4.29 1.38
N LYS A 70 24.26 -5.46 1.94
CA LYS A 70 25.20 -6.60 1.95
C LYS A 70 24.54 -7.94 1.66
N LEU A 71 23.25 -7.95 1.30
CA LEU A 71 22.49 -9.18 1.14
C LEU A 71 21.53 -9.06 -0.04
N ALA A 72 21.45 -10.11 -0.84
CA ALA A 72 20.39 -10.32 -1.81
C ALA A 72 19.65 -11.61 -1.43
N VAL A 73 18.32 -11.55 -1.36
CA VAL A 73 17.46 -12.68 -0.99
C VAL A 73 16.39 -12.87 -2.04
N MET A 74 16.13 -14.12 -2.41
CA MET A 74 15.04 -14.49 -3.31
C MET A 74 14.12 -15.47 -2.59
N GLU A 75 12.90 -15.02 -2.24
CA GLU A 75 11.95 -15.83 -1.51
C GLU A 75 10.51 -15.61 -1.97
N ARG A 76 9.64 -16.58 -1.64
CA ARG A 76 8.20 -16.39 -1.75
C ARG A 76 7.72 -15.66 -0.52
N VAL A 77 7.09 -14.53 -0.71
CA VAL A 77 6.61 -13.67 0.37
C VAL A 77 5.09 -13.68 0.37
N GLY A 78 4.48 -13.88 1.54
CA GLY A 78 3.05 -13.70 1.77
C GLY A 78 2.74 -12.31 2.31
N PHE A 79 1.46 -11.92 2.23
CA PHE A 79 0.94 -10.72 2.86
C PHE A 79 0.13 -11.09 4.09
N ARG A 80 0.41 -10.41 5.18
CA ARG A 80 -0.40 -10.49 6.40
C ARG A 80 -0.48 -9.10 6.99
N GLY A 81 -1.70 -8.61 7.18
CA GLY A 81 -1.91 -7.34 7.84
C GLY A 81 -3.01 -7.44 8.88
N GLU A 82 -2.87 -6.73 9.97
CA GLU A 82 -3.81 -6.71 11.09
C GLU A 82 -4.08 -5.28 11.53
N VAL A 83 -5.32 -5.04 11.96
CA VAL A 83 -5.76 -3.82 12.62
C VAL A 83 -6.06 -4.16 14.06
N THR A 84 -5.39 -3.48 14.99
CA THR A 84 -5.57 -3.64 16.43
C THR A 84 -6.05 -2.34 17.05
N LEU A 85 -6.87 -2.43 18.10
CA LEU A 85 -7.31 -1.30 18.90
C LEU A 85 -6.28 -0.96 19.98
N ASP A 86 -6.43 0.17 20.63
CA ASP A 86 -5.53 0.67 21.69
C ASP A 86 -5.42 -0.29 22.90
N ASP A 87 -6.47 -1.08 23.16
CA ASP A 87 -6.48 -2.12 24.19
C ASP A 87 -5.73 -3.40 23.78
N GLY A 88 -5.14 -3.43 22.58
CA GLY A 88 -4.44 -4.58 22.02
C GLY A 88 -5.35 -5.64 21.41
N SER A 89 -6.66 -5.47 21.44
CA SER A 89 -7.59 -6.38 20.79
C SER A 89 -7.51 -6.25 19.25
N ARG A 90 -7.61 -7.39 18.56
CA ARG A 90 -7.63 -7.40 17.09
C ARG A 90 -9.03 -7.07 16.57
N LEU A 91 -9.16 -5.97 15.84
CA LEU A 91 -10.38 -5.61 15.16
C LEU A 91 -10.64 -6.53 13.95
N THR A 92 -9.66 -6.62 13.05
CA THR A 92 -9.77 -7.42 11.82
C THR A 92 -8.42 -7.59 11.12
N THR A 93 -8.41 -8.33 10.00
CA THR A 93 -7.25 -8.49 9.12
C THR A 93 -7.41 -7.66 7.84
N LEU A 94 -6.29 -7.24 7.27
CA LEU A 94 -6.23 -6.61 5.95
C LEU A 94 -6.23 -7.66 4.85
N GLN A 95 -6.97 -7.40 3.76
CA GLN A 95 -6.95 -8.21 2.55
C GLN A 95 -6.02 -7.62 1.48
N GLY A 96 -5.55 -6.37 1.66
CA GLY A 96 -4.64 -5.79 0.72
C GLY A 96 -4.17 -4.38 1.07
N LEU A 97 -3.25 -3.89 0.23
CA LEU A 97 -2.59 -2.59 0.35
C LEU A 97 -2.52 -1.89 -1.00
N ASN A 98 -2.91 -0.62 -1.05
CA ASN A 98 -2.72 0.27 -2.20
C ASN A 98 -3.20 -0.32 -3.53
N ARG A 99 -4.36 -0.94 -3.53
CA ARG A 99 -5.05 -1.46 -4.72
C ARG A 99 -6.55 -1.23 -4.64
N PRO A 100 -7.28 -1.35 -5.76
CA PRO A 100 -8.74 -1.27 -5.72
C PRO A 100 -9.34 -2.26 -4.72
N ARG A 101 -10.27 -1.77 -3.91
CA ARG A 101 -11.05 -2.58 -2.95
C ARG A 101 -12.08 -3.42 -3.71
N LEU A 102 -12.13 -4.70 -3.43
CA LEU A 102 -13.17 -5.62 -3.90
C LEU A 102 -14.23 -5.84 -2.83
N GLN A 103 -15.21 -6.69 -3.15
CA GLN A 103 -16.25 -7.09 -2.20
C GLN A 103 -15.62 -7.87 -1.03
N ASP A 104 -16.17 -7.65 0.18
CA ASP A 104 -15.76 -8.32 1.42
C ASP A 104 -14.30 -8.10 1.84
N GLU A 105 -13.67 -7.04 1.31
CA GLU A 105 -12.29 -6.69 1.63
C GLU A 105 -12.18 -5.46 2.54
N LEU A 106 -11.07 -5.45 3.30
CA LEU A 106 -10.51 -4.29 3.98
C LEU A 106 -9.14 -3.98 3.35
N ILE A 107 -9.02 -2.80 2.77
CA ILE A 107 -7.79 -2.34 2.10
C ILE A 107 -7.21 -1.16 2.87
N LEU A 108 -5.89 -1.21 3.08
CA LEU A 108 -5.12 -0.08 3.57
C LEU A 108 -4.69 0.80 2.40
N TYR A 109 -5.01 2.08 2.46
CA TYR A 109 -4.58 3.09 1.50
C TYR A 109 -3.63 4.08 2.16
N THR A 110 -2.40 4.13 1.68
CA THR A 110 -1.38 5.12 2.07
C THR A 110 -1.24 6.21 1.00
N ARG A 111 -0.47 7.27 1.30
CA ARG A 111 -0.18 8.34 0.31
C ARG A 111 0.49 7.84 -0.96
N GLN A 112 1.08 6.66 -0.95
CA GLN A 112 1.63 6.01 -2.15
C GLN A 112 0.55 5.68 -3.18
N TYR A 113 -0.68 5.39 -2.73
CA TYR A 113 -1.81 5.17 -3.63
C TYR A 113 -2.24 6.44 -4.37
N GLY A 114 -2.21 7.59 -3.69
CA GLY A 114 -2.62 8.86 -4.24
C GLY A 114 -3.16 9.83 -3.19
N THR A 115 -3.94 10.80 -3.63
CA THR A 115 -4.55 11.79 -2.74
C THR A 115 -5.88 11.35 -2.15
N THR A 116 -6.58 10.42 -2.85
CA THR A 116 -7.87 9.86 -2.43
C THR A 116 -7.89 8.35 -2.68
N THR A 117 -8.81 7.63 -2.03
CA THR A 117 -8.97 6.19 -2.18
C THR A 117 -9.60 5.77 -3.50
N ASN A 118 -10.24 6.69 -4.23
CA ASN A 118 -10.99 6.42 -5.48
C ASN A 118 -12.00 5.27 -5.35
N THR A 119 -12.56 5.05 -4.17
CA THR A 119 -13.54 4.00 -3.94
C THR A 119 -14.98 4.49 -4.17
N ASN A 120 -15.89 3.54 -4.31
CA ASN A 120 -17.33 3.83 -4.40
C ASN A 120 -17.95 4.01 -3.01
N ALA A 121 -19.19 4.52 -2.98
CA ALA A 121 -19.94 4.80 -1.75
C ALA A 121 -20.58 3.56 -1.07
N PHE A 122 -20.34 2.34 -1.58
CA PHE A 122 -20.89 1.12 -0.98
C PHE A 122 -20.11 0.60 0.23
N GLY A 123 -18.98 1.21 0.51
CA GLY A 123 -18.12 0.85 1.64
C GLY A 123 -18.28 1.75 2.85
N LEU A 124 -17.34 1.58 3.76
CA LEU A 124 -17.06 2.45 4.90
C LEU A 124 -15.56 2.69 4.96
N GLU A 125 -15.16 3.91 5.27
CA GLU A 125 -13.76 4.31 5.34
C GLU A 125 -13.47 5.01 6.66
N ALA A 126 -12.43 4.55 7.35
CA ALA A 126 -11.86 5.21 8.51
C ALA A 126 -10.59 5.94 8.09
N VAL A 127 -10.59 7.26 8.19
CA VAL A 127 -9.41 8.11 7.96
C VAL A 127 -8.66 8.22 9.27
N VAL A 128 -7.37 7.83 9.23
CA VAL A 128 -6.53 7.73 10.42
C VAL A 128 -5.34 8.68 10.27
N LEU A 129 -5.09 9.45 11.32
CA LEU A 129 -3.93 10.33 11.44
C LEU A 129 -3.31 10.15 12.84
N ASP A 130 -2.01 9.95 12.91
CA ASP A 130 -1.27 9.71 14.15
C ASP A 130 -1.87 8.57 15.03
N GLY A 131 -2.39 7.52 14.35
CA GLY A 131 -3.02 6.38 15.00
C GLY A 131 -4.45 6.63 15.51
N GLU A 132 -5.04 7.80 15.28
CA GLU A 132 -6.39 8.16 15.70
C GLU A 132 -7.34 8.25 14.50
N VAL A 133 -8.55 7.70 14.64
CA VAL A 133 -9.63 7.84 13.66
C VAL A 133 -10.15 9.27 13.70
N VAL A 134 -9.83 10.05 12.67
CA VAL A 134 -10.23 11.47 12.59
C VAL A 134 -11.53 11.69 11.81
N ARG A 135 -11.91 10.76 10.93
CA ARG A 135 -13.16 10.79 10.17
C ARG A 135 -13.61 9.38 9.79
N ILE A 136 -14.93 9.23 9.63
CA ILE A 136 -15.56 8.04 9.05
C ILE A 136 -16.42 8.49 7.88
N GLU A 137 -16.17 7.93 6.70
CA GLU A 137 -16.80 8.30 5.44
C GLU A 137 -17.30 7.06 4.68
N GLN A 138 -18.15 7.21 3.68
CA GLN A 138 -18.68 6.07 2.93
C GLN A 138 -17.77 5.63 1.78
N GLY A 139 -16.89 6.50 1.31
CA GLY A 139 -15.96 6.20 0.24
C GLY A 139 -15.32 7.45 -0.35
N ASN A 140 -14.30 7.24 -1.18
CA ASN A 140 -13.52 8.28 -1.84
C ASN A 140 -12.89 9.30 -0.87
N SER A 141 -12.49 8.82 0.31
CA SER A 141 -11.85 9.67 1.32
C SER A 141 -10.52 10.23 0.86
N THR A 142 -10.23 11.45 1.30
CA THR A 142 -8.88 12.01 1.16
C THR A 142 -7.91 11.29 2.09
N ILE A 143 -6.80 10.82 1.55
CA ILE A 143 -5.71 10.19 2.31
C ILE A 143 -4.85 11.30 2.90
N PRO A 144 -4.76 11.46 4.23
CA PRO A 144 -4.01 12.54 4.84
C PRO A 144 -2.48 12.35 4.69
N PRO A 145 -1.71 13.43 4.55
CA PRO A 145 -0.26 13.35 4.72
C PRO A 145 0.09 12.83 6.12
N GLY A 146 0.99 11.85 6.21
CA GLY A 146 1.38 11.23 7.49
C GLY A 146 0.34 10.29 8.10
N GLY A 147 -0.76 10.01 7.39
CA GLY A 147 -1.79 9.07 7.81
C GLY A 147 -2.18 8.10 6.71
N PHE A 148 -3.30 7.42 6.91
CA PHE A 148 -3.81 6.41 6.00
C PHE A 148 -5.34 6.33 6.04
N VAL A 149 -5.91 5.53 5.15
CA VAL A 149 -7.34 5.22 5.14
C VAL A 149 -7.53 3.70 5.14
N LEU A 150 -8.36 3.21 6.05
CA LEU A 150 -8.87 1.85 6.04
C LEU A 150 -10.21 1.86 5.30
N SER A 151 -10.31 1.11 4.21
CA SER A 151 -11.50 1.09 3.36
C SER A 151 -12.09 -0.31 3.31
N ALA A 152 -13.30 -0.47 3.83
CA ALA A 152 -14.00 -1.73 4.00
C ALA A 152 -15.23 -1.85 3.11
N HIS A 153 -15.53 -3.08 2.65
CA HIS A 153 -16.76 -3.43 1.93
C HIS A 153 -17.33 -4.74 2.48
N GLY A 154 -18.65 -4.97 2.31
CA GLY A 154 -19.33 -6.19 2.71
C GLY A 154 -19.12 -6.53 4.19
N VAL A 155 -18.72 -7.75 4.50
CA VAL A 155 -18.52 -8.21 5.89
C VAL A 155 -17.44 -7.42 6.65
N GLN A 156 -16.47 -6.86 5.96
CA GLN A 156 -15.46 -6.02 6.59
C GLN A 156 -16.02 -4.63 6.99
N ARG A 157 -17.04 -4.14 6.28
CA ARG A 157 -17.74 -2.91 6.63
C ARG A 157 -18.38 -2.98 8.01
N GLU A 158 -18.95 -4.12 8.36
CA GLU A 158 -19.57 -4.32 9.69
C GLU A 158 -18.53 -4.25 10.81
N ARG A 159 -17.33 -4.81 10.56
CA ARG A 159 -16.21 -4.77 11.50
C ARG A 159 -15.65 -3.36 11.65
N LEU A 160 -15.39 -2.69 10.52
CA LEU A 160 -14.88 -1.33 10.55
C LEU A 160 -15.92 -0.34 11.14
N GLY A 161 -17.21 -0.64 10.99
CA GLY A 161 -18.32 0.15 11.56
C GLY A 161 -18.41 0.12 13.09
N GLN A 162 -17.59 -0.66 13.77
CA GLN A 162 -17.44 -0.63 15.23
C GLN A 162 -16.58 0.55 15.70
N LEU A 163 -15.80 1.16 14.79
CA LEU A 163 -14.97 2.31 15.09
C LEU A 163 -15.80 3.61 15.17
N ALA A 164 -15.37 4.48 16.05
CA ALA A 164 -15.84 5.86 16.17
C ALA A 164 -14.68 6.85 15.96
N VAL A 165 -15.01 8.09 15.63
CA VAL A 165 -14.04 9.19 15.63
C VAL A 165 -13.47 9.36 17.04
N GLY A 166 -12.14 9.43 17.14
CA GLY A 166 -11.40 9.46 18.40
C GLY A 166 -10.83 8.11 18.82
N ASP A 167 -11.28 7.00 18.24
CA ASP A 167 -10.70 5.68 18.54
C ASP A 167 -9.24 5.63 18.06
N ARG A 168 -8.42 4.96 18.84
CA ARG A 168 -7.01 4.73 18.49
C ARG A 168 -6.82 3.31 18.00
N LEU A 169 -6.01 3.18 16.97
CA LEU A 169 -5.69 1.89 16.37
C LEU A 169 -4.26 1.86 15.82
N ASP A 170 -3.74 0.65 15.68
CA ASP A 170 -2.47 0.38 15.01
C ASP A 170 -2.70 -0.57 13.83
N VAL A 171 -1.87 -0.44 12.82
CA VAL A 171 -1.89 -1.28 11.63
C VAL A 171 -0.51 -1.87 11.42
N THR A 172 -0.44 -3.19 11.50
CA THR A 172 0.78 -3.96 11.21
C THR A 172 0.64 -4.68 9.88
N VAL A 173 1.68 -4.65 9.03
CA VAL A 173 1.77 -5.35 7.75
C VAL A 173 3.10 -6.08 7.61
#